data_d1eddc7e66fe6b342a9bef624e449d23
#
_entry.id   d1eddc7e66fe6b342a9bef624e449d23
#
_cell.length_a   1.000
_cell.length_b   1.000
_cell.length_c   1.000
_cell.angle_alpha   90.00
_cell.angle_beta   90.00
_cell.angle_gamma   90.00
#
_symmetry.space_group_name_H-M   'P 1'
#
loop_
_entity.id
_entity.type
_entity.pdbx_description
1 polymer ?
#
loop_
_entity_poly.entity_id
_entity_poly.type
_entity_poly.pdbx_seq_one_letter_code
_entity_poly.pdbx_strand_id
1 'polypeptide(L)'
;MKPLSLSIPLVFILVACAPEHASVSPVNMQSTTAAVNTTLSHTAWPKDAWWKTYNDPELNSLIAKALNDAPDMQIARQRITLAEAQAKATLAAGGPEIDFSADAERQKMSAEGLMGPFAITDPAAGTTGPWYTNGTFGLSAGWDLDLWGKNRARVEARIGRVNAQKAELEQTRQLLASSVARLYWAWQTQAAVGDVLTEIKHQQDTIIAADRELYQHGITSSVEGVETDINASKTDEQLAEVNGKMKAVEARLSALTNTSSVTLTRHALPTVEASLPATLGYELLARRPDLQEARWYIEASMSDVEAARAAFYPDVNLMAFLQQDALHLSDLFRSSAQQMGVTAVLTLP
;
A
#
# COMPACT_ATOMS: atom_id res chain seq x y z
N MET A 1 30.72 -48.68 -36.86
CA MET A 1 30.77 -47.25 -37.13
C MET A 1 30.67 -46.54 -35.77
N LYS A 2 31.70 -45.82 -35.36
CA LYS A 2 31.78 -45.20 -34.03
C LYS A 2 31.01 -43.87 -34.05
N PRO A 3 30.19 -43.52 -33.04
CA PRO A 3 29.66 -42.19 -32.90
C PRO A 3 30.73 -41.24 -32.39
N LEU A 4 30.88 -40.13 -33.06
CA LEU A 4 31.83 -39.07 -32.75
C LEU A 4 31.27 -38.23 -31.61
N SER A 5 31.97 -38.23 -30.46
CA SER A 5 31.72 -37.38 -29.31
C SER A 5 32.16 -35.95 -29.60
N LEU A 6 31.20 -35.09 -29.99
CA LEU A 6 31.47 -33.64 -30.28
C LEU A 6 30.56 -32.75 -29.42
N SER A 7 30.66 -32.83 -28.12
CA SER A 7 29.74 -32.08 -27.27
C SER A 7 30.29 -31.49 -25.98
N ILE A 8 31.60 -31.23 -25.85
CA ILE A 8 32.15 -30.74 -24.56
C ILE A 8 32.87 -29.37 -24.59
N PRO A 9 33.22 -28.68 -25.69
CA PRO A 9 33.85 -27.37 -25.53
C PRO A 9 32.91 -26.16 -25.51
N LEU A 10 31.60 -26.30 -25.79
CA LEU A 10 30.71 -25.14 -25.89
C LEU A 10 30.26 -24.56 -24.52
N VAL A 11 30.31 -25.38 -23.47
CA VAL A 11 29.87 -24.97 -22.13
C VAL A 11 30.89 -24.05 -21.40
N PHE A 12 32.18 -24.16 -21.78
CA PHE A 12 33.25 -23.39 -21.07
C PHE A 12 33.43 -21.94 -21.54
N ILE A 13 32.85 -21.55 -22.66
CA ILE A 13 32.99 -20.16 -23.18
C ILE A 13 31.97 -19.20 -22.55
N LEU A 14 30.87 -19.71 -21.98
CA LEU A 14 29.82 -18.89 -21.37
C LEU A 14 30.16 -18.37 -19.96
N VAL A 15 31.18 -18.93 -19.32
CA VAL A 15 31.60 -18.51 -17.95
C VAL A 15 32.50 -17.28 -17.96
N ALA A 16 33.09 -16.91 -19.09
CA ALA A 16 34.07 -15.82 -19.19
C ALA A 16 33.47 -14.40 -19.33
N CYS A 17 32.16 -14.27 -19.50
CA CYS A 17 31.49 -12.98 -19.62
C CYS A 17 30.53 -12.65 -18.46
N ALA A 18 30.67 -13.32 -17.31
CA ALA A 18 29.91 -12.94 -16.12
C ALA A 18 30.45 -11.58 -15.64
N PRO A 19 29.68 -10.49 -15.67
CA PRO A 19 30.12 -9.25 -15.06
C PRO A 19 30.31 -9.50 -13.56
N GLU A 20 31.46 -9.04 -13.07
CA GLU A 20 31.80 -9.11 -11.64
C GLU A 20 30.64 -8.54 -10.83
N HIS A 21 30.11 -9.31 -9.90
CA HIS A 21 29.06 -8.86 -9.00
C HIS A 21 29.61 -7.71 -8.16
N ALA A 22 29.40 -6.47 -8.62
CA ALA A 22 29.50 -5.33 -7.73
C ALA A 22 28.38 -5.50 -6.70
N SER A 23 28.71 -6.10 -5.57
CA SER A 23 27.85 -6.12 -4.41
C SER A 23 27.51 -4.66 -4.09
N VAL A 24 26.30 -4.22 -4.41
CA VAL A 24 25.79 -2.95 -3.88
C VAL A 24 25.66 -3.21 -2.39
N SER A 25 26.66 -2.75 -1.63
CA SER A 25 26.62 -2.85 -0.17
C SER A 25 25.32 -2.20 0.29
N PRO A 26 24.50 -2.89 1.10
CA PRO A 26 23.33 -2.27 1.70
C PRO A 26 23.82 -0.99 2.39
N VAL A 27 23.08 0.11 2.23
CA VAL A 27 23.41 1.40 2.85
C VAL A 27 23.67 1.13 4.32
N ASN A 28 24.94 1.19 4.71
CA ASN A 28 25.34 0.86 6.07
C ASN A 28 24.93 2.01 6.98
N MET A 29 23.73 1.91 7.57
CA MET A 29 23.22 2.87 8.53
C MET A 29 24.02 2.95 9.83
N GLN A 30 25.03 2.11 10.00
CA GLN A 30 25.89 2.09 11.19
C GLN A 30 26.92 3.24 11.21
N SER A 31 27.20 3.90 10.09
CA SER A 31 28.24 4.93 10.03
C SER A 31 27.85 6.28 10.67
N THR A 32 26.56 6.49 10.97
CA THR A 32 26.06 7.71 11.65
C THR A 32 26.01 7.59 13.16
N THR A 33 26.30 6.42 13.73
CA THR A 33 26.19 6.14 15.17
C THR A 33 27.37 6.65 16.01
N ALA A 34 28.44 7.11 15.40
CA ALA A 34 29.67 7.49 16.12
C ALA A 34 29.61 8.87 16.81
N ALA A 35 28.56 9.65 16.61
CA ALA A 35 28.52 11.07 17.08
C ALA A 35 27.58 11.35 18.25
N VAL A 36 26.86 10.37 18.80
CA VAL A 36 25.88 10.63 19.87
C VAL A 36 26.09 9.72 21.08
N ASN A 37 27.26 9.82 21.70
CA ASN A 37 27.45 9.43 23.09
C ASN A 37 27.17 10.62 24.00
N THR A 38 25.91 10.95 24.23
CA THR A 38 25.51 11.85 25.30
C THR A 38 24.51 11.14 26.19
N THR A 39 24.75 11.22 27.45
CA THR A 39 24.03 10.70 28.60
C THR A 39 22.51 10.77 28.40
N LEU A 40 21.90 9.65 28.05
CA LEU A 40 20.46 9.54 27.88
C LEU A 40 19.81 9.63 29.27
N SER A 41 19.02 10.64 29.51
CA SER A 41 18.05 10.60 30.59
C SER A 41 17.03 9.50 30.25
N HIS A 42 16.75 8.63 31.24
CA HIS A 42 15.90 7.42 31.09
C HIS A 42 14.41 7.74 30.89
N THR A 43 14.06 8.62 29.96
CA THR A 43 12.67 8.82 29.56
C THR A 43 12.32 7.82 28.46
N ALA A 44 11.40 6.90 28.80
CA ALA A 44 10.95 5.89 27.85
C ALA A 44 10.22 6.56 26.68
N TRP A 45 10.42 6.01 25.47
CA TRP A 45 9.65 6.41 24.31
C TRP A 45 8.15 6.22 24.55
N PRO A 46 7.29 7.08 23.95
CA PRO A 46 5.86 6.86 24.00
C PRO A 46 5.49 5.46 23.48
N LYS A 47 4.53 4.81 24.15
CA LYS A 47 3.99 3.52 23.70
C LYS A 47 3.14 3.72 22.45
N ASP A 48 2.91 2.65 21.69
CA ASP A 48 2.08 2.69 20.47
C ASP A 48 0.67 3.24 20.71
N ALA A 49 0.10 3.01 21.90
CA ALA A 49 -1.17 3.56 22.32
C ALA A 49 -0.99 4.70 23.34
N TRP A 50 -0.17 5.69 23.01
CA TRP A 50 0.22 6.81 23.87
C TRP A 50 -0.98 7.60 24.43
N TRP A 51 -2.09 7.66 23.71
CA TRP A 51 -3.31 8.35 24.16
C TRP A 51 -3.95 7.73 25.41
N LYS A 52 -3.67 6.46 25.71
CA LYS A 52 -4.14 5.81 26.93
C LYS A 52 -3.54 6.38 28.21
N THR A 53 -2.42 7.09 28.11
CA THR A 53 -1.79 7.77 29.25
C THR A 53 -2.65 8.92 29.80
N TYR A 54 -3.59 9.43 28.99
CA TYR A 54 -4.54 10.45 29.45
C TYR A 54 -5.66 9.88 30.35
N ASN A 55 -5.79 8.55 30.45
CA ASN A 55 -6.82 7.88 31.25
C ASN A 55 -8.25 8.35 30.96
N ASP A 56 -8.53 8.73 29.72
CA ASP A 56 -9.82 9.21 29.25
C ASP A 56 -10.52 8.11 28.45
N PRO A 57 -11.62 7.51 28.96
CA PRO A 57 -12.34 6.43 28.27
C PRO A 57 -13.01 6.89 26.97
N GLU A 58 -13.51 8.13 26.90
CA GLU A 58 -14.18 8.68 25.74
C GLU A 58 -13.17 8.88 24.59
N LEU A 59 -12.01 9.48 24.87
CA LEU A 59 -10.90 9.59 23.92
C LEU A 59 -10.46 8.22 23.43
N ASN A 60 -10.30 7.24 24.34
CA ASN A 60 -9.91 5.88 23.95
C ASN A 60 -10.92 5.23 23.00
N SER A 61 -12.21 5.42 23.26
CA SER A 61 -13.29 4.89 22.43
C SER A 61 -13.30 5.55 21.03
N LEU A 62 -13.17 6.87 20.99
CA LEU A 62 -13.11 7.63 19.72
C LEU A 62 -11.94 7.21 18.84
N ILE A 63 -10.74 7.09 19.42
CA ILE A 63 -9.57 6.65 18.67
C ILE A 63 -9.73 5.20 18.22
N ALA A 64 -10.21 4.30 19.08
CA ALA A 64 -10.44 2.92 18.69
C ALA A 64 -11.43 2.81 17.53
N LYS A 65 -12.51 3.60 17.56
CA LYS A 65 -13.51 3.65 16.50
C LYS A 65 -12.92 4.21 15.20
N ALA A 66 -12.18 5.31 15.26
CA ALA A 66 -11.52 5.87 14.10
C ALA A 66 -10.56 4.86 13.46
N LEU A 67 -9.69 4.21 14.25
CA LEU A 67 -8.74 3.21 13.77
C LEU A 67 -9.41 1.98 13.12
N ASN A 68 -10.65 1.66 13.52
CA ASN A 68 -11.41 0.57 12.94
C ASN A 68 -12.18 0.98 11.68
N ASP A 69 -12.89 2.10 11.73
CA ASP A 69 -13.97 2.44 10.81
C ASP A 69 -13.62 3.56 9.82
N ALA A 70 -12.53 4.32 10.07
CA ALA A 70 -12.16 5.44 9.19
C ALA A 70 -11.90 4.98 7.75
N PRO A 71 -12.38 5.73 6.73
CA PRO A 71 -12.15 5.41 5.33
C PRO A 71 -10.66 5.30 4.98
N ASP A 72 -9.81 6.18 5.52
CA ASP A 72 -8.36 6.15 5.26
C ASP A 72 -7.70 4.86 5.73
N MET A 73 -8.15 4.31 6.88
CA MET A 73 -7.68 3.01 7.38
C MET A 73 -8.13 1.86 6.48
N GLN A 74 -9.34 1.93 5.92
CA GLN A 74 -9.85 0.94 4.98
C GLN A 74 -9.05 1.00 3.66
N ILE A 75 -8.80 2.19 3.13
CA ILE A 75 -7.97 2.38 1.93
C ILE A 75 -6.57 1.80 2.14
N ALA A 76 -5.91 2.12 3.26
CA ALA A 76 -4.58 1.61 3.56
C ALA A 76 -4.55 0.07 3.65
N ARG A 77 -5.55 -0.56 4.27
CA ARG A 77 -5.69 -2.03 4.31
C ARG A 77 -5.87 -2.63 2.91
N GLN A 78 -6.70 -2.01 2.06
CA GLN A 78 -6.92 -2.49 0.69
C GLN A 78 -5.68 -2.35 -0.18
N ARG A 79 -4.85 -1.33 0.04
CA ARG A 79 -3.56 -1.19 -0.64
C ARG A 79 -2.60 -2.34 -0.31
N ILE A 80 -2.58 -2.80 0.94
CA ILE A 80 -1.81 -4.00 1.32
C ILE A 80 -2.34 -5.22 0.59
N THR A 81 -3.66 -5.44 0.59
CA THR A 81 -4.28 -6.57 -0.11
C THR A 81 -3.94 -6.55 -1.61
N LEU A 82 -3.98 -5.38 -2.24
CA LEU A 82 -3.58 -5.21 -3.64
C LEU A 82 -2.10 -5.54 -3.85
N ALA A 83 -1.22 -5.01 -3.01
CA ALA A 83 0.21 -5.27 -3.11
C ALA A 83 0.54 -6.78 -2.91
N GLU A 84 -0.13 -7.45 -1.97
CA GLU A 84 0.00 -8.89 -1.75
C GLU A 84 -0.50 -9.71 -2.95
N ALA A 85 -1.61 -9.30 -3.57
CA ALA A 85 -2.11 -9.93 -4.78
C ALA A 85 -1.12 -9.78 -5.95
N GLN A 86 -0.52 -8.60 -6.11
CA GLN A 86 0.51 -8.34 -7.11
C GLN A 86 1.78 -9.17 -6.86
N ALA A 87 2.20 -9.33 -5.60
CA ALA A 87 3.33 -10.19 -5.26
C ALA A 87 3.04 -11.66 -5.59
N LYS A 88 1.85 -12.16 -5.27
CA LYS A 88 1.40 -13.52 -5.63
C LYS A 88 1.33 -13.71 -7.14
N ALA A 89 0.82 -12.75 -7.90
CA ALA A 89 0.77 -12.79 -9.36
C ALA A 89 2.18 -12.85 -9.96
N THR A 90 3.12 -12.04 -9.42
CA THR A 90 4.53 -12.10 -9.85
C THR A 90 5.18 -13.44 -9.54
N LEU A 91 4.89 -14.03 -8.38
CA LEU A 91 5.37 -15.37 -8.01
C LEU A 91 4.81 -16.44 -8.95
N ALA A 92 3.50 -16.38 -9.25
CA ALA A 92 2.86 -17.34 -10.15
C ALA A 92 3.43 -17.27 -11.58
N ALA A 93 3.70 -16.06 -12.08
CA ALA A 93 4.30 -15.85 -13.41
C ALA A 93 5.74 -16.40 -13.53
N GLY A 94 6.43 -16.69 -12.43
CA GLY A 94 7.73 -17.37 -12.42
C GLY A 94 7.63 -18.89 -12.37
N GLY A 95 6.42 -19.45 -12.24
CA GLY A 95 6.15 -20.89 -12.21
C GLY A 95 5.88 -21.48 -13.60
N PRO A 96 5.68 -22.82 -13.70
CA PRO A 96 5.23 -23.44 -14.91
C PRO A 96 3.80 -23.00 -15.25
N GLU A 97 3.59 -22.61 -16.52
CA GLU A 97 2.28 -22.30 -17.09
C GLU A 97 1.79 -23.49 -17.90
N ILE A 98 0.54 -23.86 -17.73
CA ILE A 98 -0.09 -24.97 -18.47
C ILE A 98 -1.34 -24.42 -19.13
N ASP A 99 -1.36 -24.51 -20.47
CA ASP A 99 -2.45 -24.06 -21.29
C ASP A 99 -3.11 -25.23 -22.02
N PHE A 100 -4.42 -25.15 -22.16
CA PHE A 100 -5.19 -25.96 -23.08
C PHE A 100 -5.59 -25.10 -24.27
N SER A 101 -5.28 -25.56 -25.49
CA SER A 101 -5.74 -24.92 -26.71
C SER A 101 -6.49 -25.92 -27.58
N ALA A 102 -7.45 -25.38 -28.33
CA ALA A 102 -8.17 -26.14 -29.36
C ALA A 102 -8.40 -25.22 -30.55
N ASP A 103 -7.83 -25.59 -31.68
CA ASP A 103 -7.85 -24.79 -32.90
C ASP A 103 -8.39 -25.61 -34.07
N ALA A 104 -9.17 -24.99 -34.94
CA ALA A 104 -9.59 -25.53 -36.21
C ALA A 104 -9.35 -24.49 -37.29
N GLU A 105 -8.48 -24.80 -38.20
CA GLU A 105 -8.04 -23.88 -39.25
C GLU A 105 -8.35 -24.45 -40.62
N ARG A 106 -8.78 -23.60 -41.55
CA ARG A 106 -8.87 -23.92 -42.97
C ARG A 106 -8.14 -22.83 -43.75
N GLN A 107 -7.05 -23.22 -44.40
CA GLN A 107 -6.24 -22.23 -45.12
C GLN A 107 -5.90 -22.73 -46.55
N LYS A 108 -5.60 -21.74 -47.41
CA LYS A 108 -5.08 -21.97 -48.76
C LYS A 108 -3.58 -21.70 -48.76
N MET A 109 -2.78 -22.69 -49.10
CA MET A 109 -1.35 -22.52 -49.31
C MET A 109 -1.06 -21.68 -50.55
N SER A 110 -0.09 -20.78 -50.44
CA SER A 110 0.43 -20.04 -51.57
C SER A 110 1.21 -20.95 -52.51
N ALA A 111 0.91 -20.90 -53.81
CA ALA A 111 1.64 -21.66 -54.79
C ALA A 111 3.09 -21.18 -54.96
N GLU A 112 3.33 -19.91 -54.63
CA GLU A 112 4.66 -19.24 -54.69
C GLU A 112 5.44 -19.39 -53.39
N GLY A 113 4.78 -19.87 -52.30
CA GLY A 113 5.41 -20.03 -50.98
C GLY A 113 6.24 -21.31 -50.92
N LEU A 114 7.05 -21.44 -49.83
CA LEU A 114 7.95 -22.55 -49.59
C LEU A 114 7.27 -23.93 -49.69
N MET A 115 6.01 -24.03 -49.22
CA MET A 115 5.23 -25.28 -49.27
C MET A 115 4.39 -25.42 -50.53
N GLY A 116 4.29 -24.42 -51.40
CA GLY A 116 3.47 -24.41 -52.59
C GLY A 116 3.76 -25.55 -53.58
N PRO A 117 5.02 -25.85 -53.90
CA PRO A 117 5.40 -26.99 -54.74
C PRO A 117 5.06 -28.36 -54.17
N PHE A 118 4.90 -28.44 -52.83
CA PHE A 118 4.59 -29.67 -52.10
C PHE A 118 3.11 -29.77 -51.70
N ALA A 119 2.29 -28.77 -52.04
CA ALA A 119 0.85 -28.80 -51.79
C ALA A 119 0.14 -29.74 -52.77
N ILE A 120 0.37 -31.03 -52.62
CA ILE A 120 -0.21 -32.09 -53.46
C ILE A 120 -1.63 -32.34 -53.03
N THR A 121 -2.54 -32.52 -53.99
CA THR A 121 -3.90 -33.01 -53.73
C THR A 121 -3.86 -34.48 -53.34
N ASP A 122 -4.10 -34.76 -52.06
CA ASP A 122 -4.28 -36.10 -51.54
C ASP A 122 -5.57 -36.14 -50.69
N PRO A 123 -6.70 -36.55 -51.22
CA PRO A 123 -7.97 -36.60 -50.47
C PRO A 123 -7.92 -37.55 -49.29
N ALA A 124 -7.09 -38.62 -49.35
CA ALA A 124 -6.93 -39.57 -48.25
C ALA A 124 -6.18 -38.95 -47.07
N ALA A 125 -5.23 -38.05 -47.34
CA ALA A 125 -4.53 -37.24 -46.32
C ALA A 125 -5.27 -35.95 -45.94
N GLY A 126 -6.46 -35.70 -46.52
CA GLY A 126 -7.23 -34.47 -46.19
C GLY A 126 -6.84 -33.22 -46.97
N THR A 127 -6.02 -33.37 -48.03
CA THR A 127 -5.63 -32.24 -48.87
C THR A 127 -6.40 -32.20 -50.18
N THR A 128 -6.96 -31.06 -50.57
CA THR A 128 -7.66 -30.84 -51.83
C THR A 128 -7.04 -29.65 -52.56
N GLY A 129 -5.99 -29.92 -53.34
CA GLY A 129 -5.20 -28.85 -53.97
C GLY A 129 -4.48 -27.98 -52.95
N PRO A 130 -4.45 -26.65 -53.12
CA PRO A 130 -3.77 -25.78 -52.15
C PRO A 130 -4.56 -25.54 -50.88
N TRP A 131 -5.77 -26.08 -50.75
CA TRP A 131 -6.61 -25.96 -49.56
C TRP A 131 -6.43 -27.15 -48.64
N TYR A 132 -6.26 -26.86 -47.32
CA TYR A 132 -6.29 -27.89 -46.29
C TYR A 132 -7.04 -27.42 -45.05
N THR A 133 -7.54 -28.35 -44.29
CA THR A 133 -8.11 -28.14 -42.98
C THR A 133 -7.17 -28.78 -41.98
N ASN A 134 -6.88 -28.08 -40.87
CA ASN A 134 -6.15 -28.66 -39.75
C ASN A 134 -6.95 -28.47 -38.46
N GLY A 135 -6.97 -29.46 -37.63
CA GLY A 135 -7.51 -29.40 -36.27
C GLY A 135 -6.44 -29.79 -35.29
N THR A 136 -6.28 -28.99 -34.27
CA THR A 136 -5.32 -29.24 -33.18
C THR A 136 -6.01 -29.02 -31.85
N PHE A 137 -5.82 -29.90 -30.89
CA PHE A 137 -6.15 -29.62 -29.48
C PHE A 137 -5.17 -30.33 -28.56
N GLY A 138 -4.89 -29.70 -27.41
CA GLY A 138 -3.96 -30.30 -26.48
C GLY A 138 -3.54 -29.39 -25.33
N LEU A 139 -2.59 -29.89 -24.58
CA LEU A 139 -1.94 -29.19 -23.49
C LEU A 139 -0.54 -28.72 -23.91
N SER A 140 -0.19 -27.53 -23.60
CA SER A 140 1.18 -27.03 -23.65
C SER A 140 1.61 -26.60 -22.25
N ALA A 141 2.87 -26.81 -21.92
CA ALA A 141 3.48 -26.35 -20.69
C ALA A 141 4.73 -25.54 -21.04
N GLY A 142 4.87 -24.39 -20.42
CA GLY A 142 6.04 -23.53 -20.54
C GLY A 142 6.58 -23.19 -19.15
N TRP A 143 7.91 -23.19 -19.01
CA TRP A 143 8.55 -22.79 -17.76
C TRP A 143 9.88 -22.08 -18.01
N ASP A 144 9.97 -20.83 -17.55
CA ASP A 144 11.21 -20.08 -17.55
C ASP A 144 12.04 -20.50 -16.32
N LEU A 145 13.14 -21.19 -16.56
CA LEU A 145 14.04 -21.65 -15.49
C LEU A 145 14.83 -20.46 -14.96
N ASP A 146 14.52 -20.05 -13.74
CA ASP A 146 15.14 -18.86 -13.10
C ASP A 146 16.57 -19.16 -12.59
N LEU A 147 17.47 -19.48 -13.51
CA LEU A 147 18.85 -19.87 -13.19
C LEU A 147 19.66 -18.71 -12.59
N TRP A 148 19.36 -17.48 -12.99
CA TRP A 148 20.09 -16.27 -12.58
C TRP A 148 19.34 -15.45 -11.54
N GLY A 149 18.17 -15.88 -11.09
CA GLY A 149 17.40 -15.22 -10.05
C GLY A 149 16.62 -13.99 -10.51
N LYS A 150 16.38 -13.83 -11.82
CA LYS A 150 15.58 -12.73 -12.39
C LYS A 150 14.17 -12.69 -11.79
N ASN A 151 13.47 -13.82 -11.80
CA ASN A 151 12.10 -13.91 -11.29
C ASN A 151 12.09 -13.83 -9.75
N ARG A 152 13.05 -14.46 -9.08
CA ARG A 152 13.22 -14.34 -7.61
C ARG A 152 13.41 -12.90 -7.20
N ALA A 153 14.29 -12.14 -7.84
CA ALA A 153 14.53 -10.73 -7.54
C ALA A 153 13.26 -9.87 -7.78
N ARG A 154 12.48 -10.17 -8.84
CA ARG A 154 11.18 -9.52 -9.07
C ARG A 154 10.19 -9.77 -7.93
N VAL A 155 10.13 -11.00 -7.42
CA VAL A 155 9.28 -11.35 -6.28
C VAL A 155 9.74 -10.61 -5.01
N GLU A 156 11.04 -10.57 -4.75
CA GLU A 156 11.62 -9.82 -3.63
C GLU A 156 11.28 -8.33 -3.71
N ALA A 157 11.37 -7.71 -4.89
CA ALA A 157 10.94 -6.34 -5.11
C ALA A 157 9.45 -6.12 -4.78
N ARG A 158 8.57 -7.07 -5.15
CA ARG A 158 7.15 -7.01 -4.79
C ARG A 158 6.92 -7.16 -3.29
N ILE A 159 7.64 -8.05 -2.62
CA ILE A 159 7.58 -8.23 -1.16
C ILE A 159 8.04 -6.95 -0.45
N GLY A 160 9.11 -6.30 -0.92
CA GLY A 160 9.54 -5.01 -0.41
C GLY A 160 8.43 -3.95 -0.49
N ARG A 161 7.70 -3.89 -1.61
CA ARG A 161 6.54 -2.99 -1.77
C ARG A 161 5.37 -3.33 -0.85
N VAL A 162 5.11 -4.61 -0.57
CA VAL A 162 4.11 -5.02 0.44
C VAL A 162 4.51 -4.49 1.82
N ASN A 163 5.78 -4.61 2.19
CA ASN A 163 6.27 -4.11 3.47
C ASN A 163 6.21 -2.58 3.56
N ALA A 164 6.46 -1.86 2.46
CA ALA A 164 6.24 -0.42 2.38
C ALA A 164 4.79 -0.04 2.65
N GLN A 165 3.82 -0.75 2.05
CA GLN A 165 2.39 -0.51 2.31
C GLN A 165 1.98 -0.82 3.77
N LYS A 166 2.61 -1.81 4.41
CA LYS A 166 2.40 -2.07 5.84
C LYS A 166 2.92 -0.93 6.71
N ALA A 167 4.07 -0.34 6.35
CA ALA A 167 4.60 0.83 7.04
C ALA A 167 3.70 2.07 6.82
N GLU A 168 3.17 2.29 5.62
CA GLU A 168 2.19 3.34 5.31
C GLU A 168 0.90 3.18 6.16
N LEU A 169 0.43 1.96 6.37
CA LEU A 169 -0.71 1.70 7.27
C LEU A 169 -0.42 2.17 8.71
N GLU A 170 0.76 1.87 9.24
CA GLU A 170 1.15 2.31 10.59
C GLU A 170 1.30 3.83 10.69
N GLN A 171 1.78 4.48 9.63
CA GLN A 171 1.79 5.95 9.54
C GLN A 171 0.38 6.54 9.56
N THR A 172 -0.52 5.99 8.74
CA THR A 172 -1.93 6.40 8.70
C THR A 172 -2.58 6.25 10.07
N ARG A 173 -2.31 5.15 10.77
CA ARG A 173 -2.77 4.88 12.14
C ARG A 173 -2.30 5.95 13.13
N GLN A 174 -1.01 6.30 13.10
CA GLN A 174 -0.45 7.32 13.99
C GLN A 174 -1.02 8.71 13.71
N LEU A 175 -1.13 9.09 12.43
CA LEU A 175 -1.69 10.38 12.02
C LEU A 175 -3.16 10.50 12.40
N LEU A 176 -3.94 9.44 12.20
CA LEU A 176 -5.35 9.41 12.55
C LEU A 176 -5.55 9.52 14.06
N ALA A 177 -4.84 8.71 14.86
CA ALA A 177 -4.91 8.78 16.32
C ALA A 177 -4.53 10.18 16.85
N SER A 178 -3.47 10.77 16.30
CA SER A 178 -3.03 12.12 16.65
C SER A 178 -4.05 13.20 16.26
N SER A 179 -4.71 13.04 15.11
CA SER A 179 -5.73 13.98 14.63
C SER A 179 -6.99 13.93 15.51
N VAL A 180 -7.45 12.73 15.86
CA VAL A 180 -8.60 12.55 16.77
C VAL A 180 -8.29 13.12 18.14
N ALA A 181 -7.11 12.83 18.71
CA ALA A 181 -6.73 13.35 20.02
C ALA A 181 -6.65 14.88 20.02
N ARG A 182 -6.06 15.49 18.99
CA ARG A 182 -5.99 16.96 18.87
C ARG A 182 -7.37 17.60 18.78
N LEU A 183 -8.27 17.04 17.99
CA LEU A 183 -9.63 17.52 17.87
C LEU A 183 -10.40 17.37 19.18
N TYR A 184 -10.26 16.22 19.85
CA TYR A 184 -10.88 15.98 21.16
C TYR A 184 -10.46 17.03 22.20
N TRP A 185 -9.16 17.25 22.36
CA TRP A 185 -8.66 18.25 23.32
C TRP A 185 -8.97 19.70 22.90
N ALA A 186 -9.03 19.99 21.59
CA ALA A 186 -9.51 21.28 21.11
C ALA A 186 -10.96 21.52 21.50
N TRP A 187 -11.83 20.51 21.41
CA TRP A 187 -13.22 20.60 21.86
C TRP A 187 -13.27 20.82 23.38
N GLN A 188 -12.53 20.05 24.17
CA GLN A 188 -12.50 20.20 25.63
C GLN A 188 -12.01 21.60 26.05
N THR A 189 -11.04 22.15 25.32
CA THR A 189 -10.56 23.52 25.55
C THR A 189 -11.66 24.53 25.24
N GLN A 190 -12.36 24.41 24.11
CA GLN A 190 -13.48 25.31 23.79
C GLN A 190 -14.61 25.18 24.82
N ALA A 191 -14.92 24.00 25.27
CA ALA A 191 -15.92 23.77 26.31
C ALA A 191 -15.52 24.49 27.64
N ALA A 192 -14.22 24.40 28.03
CA ALA A 192 -13.73 25.12 29.20
C ALA A 192 -13.86 26.66 29.06
N VAL A 193 -13.58 27.21 27.88
CA VAL A 193 -13.79 28.61 27.59
C VAL A 193 -15.27 28.98 27.67
N GLY A 194 -16.14 28.11 27.13
CA GLY A 194 -17.60 28.29 27.21
C GLY A 194 -18.12 28.35 28.66
N ASP A 195 -17.59 27.47 29.53
CA ASP A 195 -17.94 27.48 30.97
C ASP A 195 -17.60 28.81 31.60
N VAL A 196 -16.40 29.37 31.37
CA VAL A 196 -15.96 30.67 31.90
C VAL A 196 -16.80 31.81 31.34
N LEU A 197 -17.09 31.81 30.04
CA LEU A 197 -17.93 32.84 29.41
C LEU A 197 -19.38 32.79 29.95
N THR A 198 -19.89 31.60 30.24
CA THR A 198 -21.22 31.42 30.84
C THR A 198 -21.26 32.01 32.26
N GLU A 199 -20.21 31.80 33.03
CA GLU A 199 -20.11 32.41 34.37
C GLU A 199 -19.99 33.95 34.28
N ILE A 200 -19.17 34.46 33.34
CA ILE A 200 -19.08 35.90 33.10
C ILE A 200 -20.45 36.48 32.74
N LYS A 201 -21.19 35.83 31.84
CA LYS A 201 -22.52 36.23 31.46
C LYS A 201 -23.47 36.28 32.67
N HIS A 202 -23.44 35.24 33.50
CA HIS A 202 -24.25 35.21 34.72
C HIS A 202 -23.98 36.38 35.65
N GLN A 203 -22.70 36.76 35.82
CA GLN A 203 -22.30 37.96 36.61
C GLN A 203 -22.78 39.23 35.93
N GLN A 204 -22.68 39.36 34.62
CA GLN A 204 -23.15 40.53 33.86
C GLN A 204 -24.68 40.65 33.96
N ASP A 205 -25.43 39.57 33.83
CA ASP A 205 -26.90 39.58 33.97
C ASP A 205 -27.32 40.06 35.36
N THR A 206 -26.56 39.70 36.41
CA THR A 206 -26.77 40.17 37.79
C THR A 206 -26.54 41.64 37.89
N ILE A 207 -25.48 42.18 37.29
CA ILE A 207 -25.17 43.61 37.28
C ILE A 207 -26.24 44.38 36.52
N ILE A 208 -26.65 43.93 35.34
CA ILE A 208 -27.71 44.54 34.54
C ILE A 208 -29.03 44.65 35.34
N ALA A 209 -29.35 43.60 36.08
CA ALA A 209 -30.55 43.59 36.93
C ALA A 209 -30.44 44.66 38.06
N ALA A 210 -29.29 44.75 38.69
CA ALA A 210 -29.04 45.79 39.73
C ALA A 210 -29.05 47.23 39.16
N ASP A 211 -28.40 47.43 38.02
CA ASP A 211 -28.37 48.78 37.36
C ASP A 211 -29.77 49.21 36.94
N ARG A 212 -30.60 48.29 36.46
CA ARG A 212 -32.00 48.53 36.07
C ARG A 212 -32.83 48.98 37.28
N GLU A 213 -32.64 48.34 38.44
CA GLU A 213 -33.30 48.69 39.68
C GLU A 213 -32.86 50.09 40.18
N LEU A 214 -31.53 50.39 40.17
CA LEU A 214 -30.99 51.71 40.53
C LEU A 214 -31.49 52.81 39.60
N TYR A 215 -31.60 52.55 38.32
CA TYR A 215 -32.15 53.49 37.34
C TYR A 215 -33.64 53.82 37.62
N GLN A 216 -34.45 52.80 37.92
CA GLN A 216 -35.86 52.99 38.30
C GLN A 216 -36.03 53.86 39.52
N HIS A 217 -35.08 53.80 40.46
CA HIS A 217 -35.07 54.63 41.65
C HIS A 217 -34.39 56.01 41.45
N GLY A 218 -33.93 56.32 40.21
CA GLY A 218 -33.31 57.59 39.89
C GLY A 218 -31.93 57.80 40.52
N ILE A 219 -31.22 56.72 40.90
CA ILE A 219 -29.92 56.74 41.56
C ILE A 219 -28.74 56.72 40.55
N THR A 220 -28.95 56.11 39.36
CA THR A 220 -27.92 56.03 38.32
C THR A 220 -28.42 56.55 36.99
N SER A 221 -27.50 56.81 36.02
CA SER A 221 -27.82 57.28 34.68
C SER A 221 -28.04 56.14 33.71
N SER A 222 -28.79 56.39 32.63
CA SER A 222 -29.02 55.40 31.57
C SER A 222 -27.75 55.00 30.79
N VAL A 223 -26.66 55.81 30.89
CA VAL A 223 -25.40 55.57 30.15
C VAL A 223 -24.63 54.37 30.71
N GLU A 224 -24.60 54.19 32.05
CA GLU A 224 -23.93 53.07 32.69
C GLU A 224 -24.60 51.72 32.34
N GLY A 225 -25.95 51.70 32.28
CA GLY A 225 -26.68 50.51 31.84
C GLY A 225 -26.41 50.09 30.38
N VAL A 226 -26.22 51.08 29.48
CA VAL A 226 -25.90 50.80 28.07
C VAL A 226 -24.50 50.15 27.92
N GLU A 227 -23.51 50.56 28.69
CA GLU A 227 -22.15 49.96 28.63
C GLU A 227 -22.19 48.49 29.10
N THR A 228 -22.95 48.20 30.15
CA THR A 228 -23.10 46.82 30.66
C THR A 228 -23.83 45.95 29.65
N ASP A 229 -24.88 46.45 28.96
CA ASP A 229 -25.62 45.74 27.90
C ASP A 229 -24.70 45.47 26.69
N ILE A 230 -23.83 46.39 26.28
CA ILE A 230 -22.86 46.17 25.20
C ILE A 230 -21.86 45.05 25.56
N ASN A 231 -21.36 45.06 26.81
CA ASN A 231 -20.41 44.02 27.24
C ASN A 231 -21.09 42.63 27.33
N ALA A 232 -22.33 42.55 27.76
CA ALA A 232 -23.11 41.30 27.76
C ALA A 232 -23.34 40.79 26.32
N SER A 233 -23.64 41.71 25.38
CA SER A 233 -23.81 41.33 23.95
C SER A 233 -22.49 40.81 23.36
N LYS A 234 -21.34 41.34 23.70
CA LYS A 234 -20.03 40.81 23.30
C LYS A 234 -19.79 39.38 23.86
N THR A 235 -20.18 39.17 25.12
CA THR A 235 -20.06 37.84 25.75
C THR A 235 -20.96 36.81 25.02
N ASP A 236 -22.19 37.22 24.61
CA ASP A 236 -23.07 36.35 23.82
C ASP A 236 -22.50 36.06 22.45
N GLU A 237 -21.86 37.02 21.78
CA GLU A 237 -21.13 36.78 20.53
C GLU A 237 -19.99 35.75 20.71
N GLN A 238 -19.19 35.90 21.76
CA GLN A 238 -18.10 34.98 22.09
C GLN A 238 -18.61 33.57 22.38
N LEU A 239 -19.73 33.43 23.11
CA LEU A 239 -20.38 32.16 23.37
C LEU A 239 -20.87 31.50 22.07
N ALA A 240 -21.47 32.29 21.17
CA ALA A 240 -21.91 31.79 19.86
C ALA A 240 -20.71 31.30 19.02
N GLU A 241 -19.59 32.01 19.04
CA GLU A 241 -18.37 31.62 18.36
C GLU A 241 -17.80 30.30 18.93
N VAL A 242 -17.69 30.19 20.25
CA VAL A 242 -17.22 28.97 20.94
C VAL A 242 -18.11 27.78 20.56
N ASN A 243 -19.42 27.93 20.63
CA ASN A 243 -20.37 26.89 20.24
C ASN A 243 -20.23 26.50 18.77
N GLY A 244 -20.00 27.46 17.88
CA GLY A 244 -19.72 27.21 16.47
C GLY A 244 -18.45 26.38 16.26
N LYS A 245 -17.36 26.71 16.99
CA LYS A 245 -16.09 25.96 16.96
C LYS A 245 -16.27 24.53 17.47
N MET A 246 -17.01 24.34 18.56
CA MET A 246 -17.30 23.01 19.12
C MET A 246 -18.05 22.13 18.10
N LYS A 247 -19.11 22.66 17.49
CA LYS A 247 -19.87 21.93 16.44
C LYS A 247 -19.00 21.58 15.22
N ALA A 248 -18.10 22.48 14.82
CA ALA A 248 -17.17 22.21 13.72
C ALA A 248 -16.21 21.07 14.06
N VAL A 249 -15.74 20.99 15.31
CA VAL A 249 -14.90 19.89 15.77
C VAL A 249 -15.68 18.57 15.83
N GLU A 250 -16.91 18.57 16.33
CA GLU A 250 -17.79 17.40 16.35
C GLU A 250 -18.03 16.85 14.94
N ALA A 251 -18.28 17.72 13.96
CA ALA A 251 -18.44 17.33 12.58
C ALA A 251 -17.16 16.68 12.01
N ARG A 252 -15.99 17.23 12.32
CA ARG A 252 -14.70 16.64 11.90
C ARG A 252 -14.45 15.27 12.56
N LEU A 253 -14.74 15.14 13.84
CA LEU A 253 -14.62 13.86 14.55
C LEU A 253 -15.60 12.83 13.98
N SER A 254 -16.83 13.24 13.64
CA SER A 254 -17.83 12.39 12.99
C SER A 254 -17.31 11.84 11.66
N ALA A 255 -16.66 12.68 10.85
CA ALA A 255 -16.04 12.26 9.60
C ALA A 255 -14.88 11.26 9.82
N LEU A 256 -13.99 11.53 10.80
CA LEU A 256 -12.85 10.66 11.10
C LEU A 256 -13.26 9.31 11.72
N THR A 257 -14.39 9.27 12.43
CA THR A 257 -14.92 8.05 13.04
C THR A 257 -15.96 7.34 12.18
N ASN A 258 -16.23 7.87 10.98
CA ASN A 258 -17.27 7.36 10.06
C ASN A 258 -18.62 7.19 10.75
N THR A 259 -19.07 8.23 11.49
CA THR A 259 -20.36 8.26 12.20
C THR A 259 -21.19 9.44 11.74
N SER A 260 -22.51 9.30 11.87
CA SER A 260 -23.44 10.39 11.54
C SER A 260 -23.32 11.60 12.47
N SER A 261 -22.97 11.35 13.74
CA SER A 261 -22.76 12.39 14.75
C SER A 261 -21.89 11.88 15.90
N VAL A 262 -21.10 12.77 16.45
CA VAL A 262 -20.34 12.56 17.68
C VAL A 262 -20.83 13.59 18.70
N THR A 263 -21.21 13.14 19.88
CA THR A 263 -21.53 13.99 21.02
C THR A 263 -20.45 13.77 22.08
N LEU A 264 -19.83 14.83 22.54
CA LEU A 264 -18.76 14.79 23.52
C LEU A 264 -19.22 15.25 24.89
N THR A 265 -18.63 14.63 25.91
CA THR A 265 -18.83 15.02 27.31
C THR A 265 -17.71 15.93 27.78
N ARG A 266 -18.02 16.86 28.69
CA ARG A 266 -17.03 17.75 29.28
C ARG A 266 -16.14 16.99 30.25
N HIS A 267 -14.84 16.97 30.00
CA HIS A 267 -13.81 16.41 30.87
C HIS A 267 -12.79 17.49 31.29
N ALA A 268 -12.11 17.28 32.39
CA ALA A 268 -11.02 18.14 32.81
C ALA A 268 -9.84 18.04 31.84
N LEU A 269 -9.18 19.17 31.58
CA LEU A 269 -7.96 19.16 30.76
C LEU A 269 -6.85 18.39 31.49
N PRO A 270 -6.10 17.53 30.79
CA PRO A 270 -5.06 16.74 31.41
C PRO A 270 -3.84 17.61 31.76
N THR A 271 -3.21 17.29 32.87
CA THR A 271 -1.84 17.74 33.14
C THR A 271 -0.89 16.74 32.47
N VAL A 272 -0.16 17.19 31.45
CA VAL A 272 0.75 16.30 30.70
C VAL A 272 2.18 16.54 31.19
N GLU A 273 2.74 15.51 31.83
CA GLU A 273 4.16 15.43 32.15
C GLU A 273 4.88 14.53 31.12
N ALA A 274 4.76 14.83 29.82
CA ALA A 274 5.46 14.07 28.80
C ALA A 274 6.79 14.73 28.47
N SER A 275 7.88 14.17 28.95
CA SER A 275 9.22 14.51 28.49
C SER A 275 9.60 13.60 27.30
N LEU A 276 9.95 14.22 26.18
CA LEU A 276 10.63 13.52 25.10
C LEU A 276 12.07 13.22 25.52
N PRO A 277 12.68 12.14 25.00
CA PRO A 277 14.12 11.90 25.19
C PRO A 277 14.91 13.12 24.75
N ALA A 278 15.90 13.51 25.54
CA ALA A 278 16.72 14.71 25.28
C ALA A 278 17.54 14.60 23.97
N THR A 279 17.74 13.38 23.46
CA THR A 279 18.43 13.12 22.20
C THR A 279 17.56 12.24 21.30
N LEU A 280 17.19 12.77 20.15
CA LEU A 280 16.50 12.03 19.09
C LEU A 280 17.57 11.40 18.20
N GLY A 281 17.97 10.18 18.54
CA GLY A 281 18.99 9.45 17.82
C GLY A 281 18.43 8.44 16.81
N TYR A 282 19.25 7.47 16.46
CA TYR A 282 18.95 6.36 15.54
C TYR A 282 17.62 5.64 15.84
N GLU A 283 17.22 5.54 17.09
CA GLU A 283 15.96 4.92 17.50
C GLU A 283 14.71 5.61 16.91
N LEU A 284 14.80 6.90 16.62
CA LEU A 284 13.71 7.63 15.95
C LEU A 284 13.47 7.09 14.53
N LEU A 285 14.55 6.78 13.81
CA LEU A 285 14.47 6.22 12.44
C LEU A 285 13.78 4.87 12.44
N ALA A 286 14.06 4.03 13.45
CA ALA A 286 13.43 2.73 13.60
C ALA A 286 11.95 2.79 13.99
N ARG A 287 11.50 3.91 14.59
CA ARG A 287 10.13 4.10 15.08
C ARG A 287 9.23 4.92 14.17
N ARG A 288 9.80 5.59 13.18
CA ARG A 288 9.03 6.39 12.20
C ARG A 288 8.59 5.51 11.02
N PRO A 289 7.29 5.27 10.86
CA PRO A 289 6.77 4.42 9.79
C PRO A 289 7.05 4.97 8.39
N ASP A 290 7.04 6.30 8.20
CA ASP A 290 7.37 6.95 6.92
C ASP A 290 8.82 6.69 6.48
N LEU A 291 9.76 6.61 7.42
CA LEU A 291 11.15 6.25 7.13
C LEU A 291 11.31 4.75 6.88
N GLN A 292 10.53 3.91 7.56
CA GLN A 292 10.48 2.48 7.27
C GLN A 292 9.88 2.22 5.87
N GLU A 293 8.83 2.93 5.50
CA GLU A 293 8.25 2.88 4.16
C GLU A 293 9.30 3.22 3.09
N ALA A 294 9.98 4.36 3.24
CA ALA A 294 11.03 4.78 2.32
C ALA A 294 12.17 3.75 2.21
N ARG A 295 12.57 3.15 3.32
CA ARG A 295 13.58 2.08 3.34
C ARG A 295 13.12 0.88 2.52
N TRP A 296 11.88 0.42 2.71
CA TRP A 296 11.35 -0.72 1.97
C TRP A 296 11.24 -0.44 0.47
N TYR A 297 10.93 0.80 0.06
CA TYR A 297 10.98 1.19 -1.35
C TYR A 297 12.41 1.17 -1.92
N ILE A 298 13.41 1.57 -1.15
CA ILE A 298 14.81 1.47 -1.57
C ILE A 298 15.19 -0.01 -1.74
N GLU A 299 14.89 -0.88 -0.78
CA GLU A 299 15.17 -2.32 -0.87
C GLU A 299 14.46 -2.96 -2.07
N ALA A 300 13.19 -2.61 -2.31
CA ALA A 300 12.45 -3.05 -3.51
C ALA A 300 13.11 -2.60 -4.81
N SER A 301 13.59 -1.35 -4.86
CA SER A 301 14.28 -0.82 -6.05
C SER A 301 15.64 -1.49 -6.27
N MET A 302 16.35 -1.85 -5.21
CA MET A 302 17.59 -2.64 -5.32
C MET A 302 17.31 -4.03 -5.91
N SER A 303 16.25 -4.70 -5.48
CA SER A 303 15.82 -5.97 -6.05
C SER A 303 15.39 -5.85 -7.52
N ASP A 304 14.74 -4.73 -7.92
CA ASP A 304 14.46 -4.45 -9.33
C ASP A 304 15.75 -4.29 -10.16
N VAL A 305 16.80 -3.64 -9.60
CA VAL A 305 18.11 -3.56 -10.25
C VAL A 305 18.75 -4.94 -10.41
N GLU A 306 18.66 -5.81 -9.41
CA GLU A 306 19.15 -7.19 -9.51
C GLU A 306 18.39 -7.97 -10.59
N ALA A 307 17.07 -7.82 -10.67
CA ALA A 307 16.25 -8.43 -11.73
C ALA A 307 16.67 -7.92 -13.12
N ALA A 308 16.95 -6.60 -13.26
CA ALA A 308 17.42 -6.02 -14.51
C ALA A 308 18.83 -6.52 -14.89
N ARG A 309 19.73 -6.68 -13.93
CA ARG A 309 21.05 -7.28 -14.18
C ARG A 309 20.92 -8.74 -14.62
N ALA A 310 20.06 -9.52 -13.95
CA ALA A 310 19.82 -10.91 -14.32
C ALA A 310 19.25 -11.06 -15.73
N ALA A 311 18.56 -10.05 -16.26
CA ALA A 311 18.04 -10.03 -17.63
C ALA A 311 19.12 -9.93 -18.74
N PHE A 312 20.36 -9.60 -18.41
CA PHE A 312 21.48 -9.65 -19.34
C PHE A 312 22.08 -11.05 -19.50
N TYR A 313 21.65 -12.03 -18.70
CA TYR A 313 22.08 -13.40 -18.85
C TYR A 313 21.13 -14.19 -19.75
N PRO A 314 21.62 -15.31 -20.34
CA PRO A 314 20.78 -16.15 -21.20
C PRO A 314 19.55 -16.69 -20.46
N ASP A 315 18.37 -16.57 -21.03
CA ASP A 315 17.16 -17.19 -20.52
C ASP A 315 17.06 -18.65 -21.02
N VAL A 316 16.71 -19.56 -20.14
CA VAL A 316 16.45 -20.99 -20.46
C VAL A 316 14.97 -21.26 -20.23
N ASN A 317 14.25 -21.50 -21.31
CA ASN A 317 12.84 -21.84 -21.28
C ASN A 317 12.64 -23.32 -21.60
N LEU A 318 11.92 -24.04 -20.77
CA LEU A 318 11.52 -25.43 -20.99
C LEU A 318 10.06 -25.45 -21.48
N MET A 319 9.86 -26.01 -22.67
CA MET A 319 8.53 -26.16 -23.28
C MET A 319 8.21 -27.59 -23.43
N ALA A 320 6.98 -28.01 -23.13
CA ALA A 320 6.46 -29.33 -23.37
C ALA A 320 5.06 -29.23 -23.98
N PHE A 321 4.71 -30.17 -24.84
CA PHE A 321 3.36 -30.23 -25.36
C PHE A 321 2.89 -31.69 -25.50
N LEU A 322 1.60 -31.85 -25.35
CA LEU A 322 0.86 -33.09 -25.62
C LEU A 322 -0.43 -32.69 -26.32
N GLN A 323 -0.49 -32.97 -27.62
CA GLN A 323 -1.61 -32.52 -28.45
C GLN A 323 -2.05 -33.59 -29.46
N GLN A 324 -3.23 -33.41 -29.98
CA GLN A 324 -3.76 -34.12 -31.14
C GLN A 324 -3.73 -33.17 -32.32
N ASP A 325 -3.23 -33.64 -33.45
CA ASP A 325 -3.12 -32.88 -34.69
C ASP A 325 -3.56 -33.74 -35.86
N ALA A 326 -4.53 -33.26 -36.64
CA ALA A 326 -5.04 -34.02 -37.78
C ALA A 326 -5.61 -33.11 -38.89
N LEU A 327 -5.38 -33.47 -40.11
CA LEU A 327 -5.96 -32.84 -41.31
C LEU A 327 -7.46 -33.11 -41.50
N HIS A 328 -7.98 -34.16 -40.90
CA HIS A 328 -9.40 -34.42 -40.81
C HIS A 328 -9.83 -34.32 -39.33
N LEU A 329 -10.82 -33.51 -39.05
CA LEU A 329 -11.34 -33.34 -37.68
C LEU A 329 -11.85 -34.65 -37.06
N SER A 330 -12.33 -35.60 -37.87
CA SER A 330 -12.74 -36.95 -37.42
C SER A 330 -11.59 -37.81 -36.91
N ASP A 331 -10.37 -37.51 -37.32
CA ASP A 331 -9.18 -38.30 -36.99
C ASP A 331 -8.46 -37.78 -35.74
N LEU A 332 -8.85 -36.62 -35.22
CA LEU A 332 -8.28 -36.01 -34.02
C LEU A 332 -8.32 -36.95 -32.79
N PHE A 333 -9.28 -37.87 -32.73
CA PHE A 333 -9.41 -38.78 -31.59
C PHE A 333 -8.69 -40.14 -31.80
N ARG A 334 -7.92 -40.27 -32.87
CA ARG A 334 -7.12 -41.47 -33.14
C ARG A 334 -5.77 -41.37 -32.43
N SER A 335 -5.24 -42.48 -31.97
CA SER A 335 -3.89 -42.51 -31.36
C SER A 335 -2.79 -42.09 -32.32
N SER A 336 -3.02 -42.23 -33.65
CA SER A 336 -2.09 -41.78 -34.69
C SER A 336 -2.00 -40.24 -34.85
N ALA A 337 -2.97 -39.50 -34.33
CA ALA A 337 -2.98 -38.02 -34.30
C ALA A 337 -2.20 -37.43 -33.11
N GLN A 338 -1.78 -38.29 -32.18
CA GLN A 338 -1.08 -37.85 -30.98
C GLN A 338 0.33 -37.38 -31.32
N GLN A 339 0.63 -36.16 -30.84
CA GLN A 339 1.93 -35.52 -30.93
C GLN A 339 2.38 -35.08 -29.54
N MET A 340 3.62 -35.35 -29.18
CA MET A 340 4.19 -34.89 -27.92
C MET A 340 5.66 -34.47 -28.11
N GLY A 341 6.11 -33.53 -27.33
CA GLY A 341 7.50 -33.11 -27.37
C GLY A 341 7.91 -32.31 -26.15
N VAL A 342 9.21 -32.29 -25.93
CA VAL A 342 9.85 -31.43 -24.92
C VAL A 342 11.00 -30.70 -25.61
N THR A 343 11.08 -29.41 -25.41
CA THR A 343 12.11 -28.56 -26.03
C THR A 343 12.68 -27.63 -24.96
N ALA A 344 13.99 -27.56 -24.89
CA ALA A 344 14.70 -26.53 -24.13
C ALA A 344 15.18 -25.43 -25.11
N VAL A 345 14.78 -24.22 -24.85
CA VAL A 345 15.15 -23.02 -25.66
C VAL A 345 16.06 -22.16 -24.86
N LEU A 346 17.26 -21.90 -25.40
CA LEU A 346 18.21 -20.91 -24.84
C LEU A 346 18.09 -19.62 -25.66
N THR A 347 17.74 -18.53 -25.00
CA THR A 347 17.67 -17.19 -25.63
C THR A 347 18.76 -16.31 -25.06
N LEU A 348 19.54 -15.69 -25.95
CA LEU A 348 20.55 -14.69 -25.58
C LEU A 348 19.94 -13.30 -25.79
N PRO A 349 20.08 -12.37 -24.81
CA PRO A 349 19.60 -11.00 -24.94
C PRO A 349 20.43 -10.20 -25.94
#